data_48f970c02a5f3d32ae57514ebcd1244f
#
_entry.id   48f970c02a5f3d32ae57514ebcd1244f
#
_cell.length_a   1.000
_cell.length_b   1.000
_cell.length_c   1.000
_cell.angle_alpha   90.00
_cell.angle_beta   90.00
_cell.angle_gamma   90.00
#
_symmetry.space_group_name_H-M   'P 1'
#
loop_
_entity.id
_entity.type
_entity.pdbx_description
1 polymer ?
#
loop_
_entity_poly.entity_id
_entity_poly.type
_entity_poly.pdbx_seq_one_letter_code
_entity_poly.pdbx_strand_id
1 'polypeptide(L)'
;LLEAGGKDDWFWIDVPVGYLYTIGNPRTDWCFKTEPDPGLNGRSLGYARGKVLGGCSSINAMVYMRGQKSDYDHWAGLGNRGWSWSDVLPYFKRAERHFGGATDHHGCDGELCVEEPRVRWEILDAWRDAAEECGIPKVEEFNRGDNFGNAYFHMNQKGGVRWSATKAWLRPALARPNLTLVTHAHTRKVLLETQEGVKRAVGVDFVVDGQGEGVARARREVILAAGSIGSPQILQLSGIGPREALQPLGIPVLHELRGVGANLQDHLQIRMVWKVKGPTLNERANSWIGKMGMGLQYLLFKTGPLTMPPSQLGAFAKTSDAEPSPNIEWHVQPLSLDKFGDALHPFPAITPSVCNLRPTSRGWVRIKTADPFAAPEIRLNYLSTPEDQQVAATSMRITRRIMDARALSRYAPQEWRPGPAVEDDAALVKAAGDLGTTIFHPVGTCRMGSDAEAVVDDRLRVRGIKGLRVIDASIMPRITSGNTNAPTYMIAERGAEFVLAEVA
;
A
#
# COMPACT_ATOMS: atom_id res chain seq x y z
N LEU A 1 13.06 -8.69 17.48
CA LEU A 1 12.47 -7.81 16.51
C LEU A 1 13.19 -6.46 16.55
N LEU A 2 13.71 -6.01 15.40
CA LEU A 2 14.32 -4.70 15.22
C LEU A 2 13.38 -3.81 14.42
N GLU A 3 13.15 -2.57 14.88
CA GLU A 3 12.38 -1.54 14.21
C GLU A 3 13.18 -0.24 14.17
N ALA A 4 13.33 0.33 12.98
CA ALA A 4 14.10 1.57 12.81
C ALA A 4 13.38 2.80 13.39
N GLY A 5 12.07 2.78 13.45
CA GLY A 5 11.26 3.83 14.04
C GLY A 5 11.03 3.68 15.53
N GLY A 6 10.30 4.65 16.08
CA GLY A 6 9.89 4.67 17.48
C GLY A 6 8.58 3.94 17.75
N LYS A 7 8.03 4.18 18.95
CA LYS A 7 6.74 3.63 19.38
C LYS A 7 5.57 4.27 18.63
N ASP A 8 4.48 3.50 18.49
CA ASP A 8 3.20 3.91 17.90
C ASP A 8 2.24 4.57 18.92
N ASP A 9 2.78 5.33 19.87
CA ASP A 9 2.06 5.95 20.97
C ASP A 9 1.62 7.41 20.70
N TRP A 10 1.89 7.91 19.51
CA TRP A 10 1.48 9.25 19.15
C TRP A 10 -0.01 9.30 18.83
N PHE A 11 -0.75 10.22 19.46
CA PHE A 11 -2.20 10.38 19.34
C PHE A 11 -2.73 10.31 17.88
N TRP A 12 -2.02 10.95 16.94
CA TRP A 12 -2.44 10.97 15.53
C TRP A 12 -2.32 9.62 14.81
N ILE A 13 -1.59 8.66 15.35
CA ILE A 13 -1.59 7.28 14.84
C ILE A 13 -2.93 6.61 15.13
N ASP A 14 -3.51 6.87 16.30
CA ASP A 14 -4.78 6.28 16.73
C ASP A 14 -5.99 6.88 16.02
N VAL A 15 -5.95 8.18 15.75
CA VAL A 15 -7.03 8.89 15.06
C VAL A 15 -7.03 8.54 13.57
N PRO A 16 -8.13 8.04 12.99
CA PRO A 16 -8.16 7.62 11.59
C PRO A 16 -7.71 8.69 10.59
N VAL A 17 -8.17 9.93 10.73
CA VAL A 17 -7.76 11.06 9.89
C VAL A 17 -6.31 11.49 10.14
N GLY A 18 -5.67 10.96 11.16
CA GLY A 18 -4.30 11.32 11.57
C GLY A 18 -3.21 11.03 10.53
N TYR A 19 -3.52 10.27 9.46
CA TYR A 19 -2.62 10.12 8.32
C TYR A 19 -2.19 11.48 7.74
N LEU A 20 -3.01 12.53 7.87
CA LEU A 20 -2.66 13.90 7.47
C LEU A 20 -1.50 14.50 8.27
N TYR A 21 -1.19 13.97 9.45
CA TYR A 21 -0.11 14.42 10.32
C TYR A 21 1.05 13.43 10.38
N THR A 22 0.81 12.16 10.08
CA THR A 22 1.82 11.10 10.16
C THR A 22 2.57 10.91 8.86
N ILE A 23 1.94 11.15 7.71
CA ILE A 23 2.58 11.14 6.38
C ILE A 23 3.42 12.41 6.22
N GLY A 24 4.67 12.25 5.76
CA GLY A 24 5.64 13.35 5.62
C GLY A 24 6.25 13.83 6.95
N ASN A 25 5.95 13.16 8.07
CA ASN A 25 6.50 13.50 9.37
C ASN A 25 7.65 12.55 9.72
N PRO A 26 8.90 13.06 9.92
CA PRO A 26 10.06 12.22 10.24
C PRO A 26 9.93 11.35 11.50
N ARG A 27 9.00 11.68 12.40
CA ARG A 27 8.68 10.84 13.57
C ARG A 27 8.11 9.48 13.20
N THR A 28 7.37 9.41 12.08
CA THR A 28 6.56 8.23 11.70
C THR A 28 6.75 7.78 10.26
N ASP A 29 7.47 8.56 9.46
CA ASP A 29 7.67 8.36 8.04
C ASP A 29 9.14 8.44 7.66
N TRP A 30 9.60 7.58 6.76
CA TRP A 30 10.93 7.65 6.16
C TRP A 30 11.11 8.89 5.28
N CYS A 31 10.02 9.55 4.88
CA CYS A 31 10.01 10.73 4.02
C CYS A 31 10.76 10.54 2.70
N PHE A 32 10.67 9.34 2.10
CA PHE A 32 11.28 9.07 0.81
C PHE A 32 10.70 9.96 -0.29
N LYS A 33 11.49 10.12 -1.35
CA LYS A 33 11.06 10.77 -2.60
C LYS A 33 11.45 9.90 -3.78
N THR A 34 10.59 9.85 -4.79
CA THR A 34 10.92 9.19 -6.05
C THR A 34 11.89 10.05 -6.85
N GLU A 35 12.64 9.42 -7.76
CA GLU A 35 13.35 10.16 -8.79
C GLU A 35 12.35 10.87 -9.73
N PRO A 36 12.77 11.93 -10.44
CA PRO A 36 11.96 12.54 -11.49
C PRO A 36 11.48 11.50 -12.50
N ASP A 37 10.16 11.43 -12.72
CA ASP A 37 9.54 10.42 -13.57
C ASP A 37 9.06 11.05 -14.90
N PRO A 38 9.56 10.59 -16.06
CA PRO A 38 9.12 11.11 -17.37
C PRO A 38 7.61 10.98 -17.59
N GLY A 39 7.00 9.86 -17.16
CA GLY A 39 5.55 9.67 -17.26
C GLY A 39 4.73 10.59 -16.38
N LEU A 40 5.36 11.19 -15.37
CA LEU A 40 4.77 12.27 -14.56
C LEU A 40 5.25 13.66 -14.97
N ASN A 41 5.64 13.85 -16.21
CA ASN A 41 6.14 15.13 -16.76
C ASN A 41 7.34 15.69 -15.98
N GLY A 42 8.24 14.79 -15.52
CA GLY A 42 9.45 15.13 -14.76
C GLY A 42 9.22 15.41 -13.27
N ARG A 43 8.03 15.16 -12.74
CA ARG A 43 7.76 15.35 -11.30
C ARG A 43 8.34 14.22 -10.45
N SER A 44 8.80 14.57 -9.26
CA SER A 44 9.08 13.64 -8.16
C SER A 44 7.93 13.63 -7.17
N LEU A 45 7.64 12.47 -6.60
CA LEU A 45 6.58 12.31 -5.60
C LEU A 45 7.18 12.08 -4.22
N GLY A 46 6.52 12.62 -3.17
CA GLY A 46 6.72 12.13 -1.81
C GLY A 46 6.26 10.67 -1.72
N TYR A 47 7.08 9.78 -1.14
CA TYR A 47 6.83 8.35 -1.14
C TYR A 47 6.84 7.81 0.28
N ALA A 48 5.74 8.06 1.00
CA ALA A 48 5.62 7.78 2.42
C ALA A 48 5.73 6.28 2.73
N ARG A 49 6.61 5.94 3.67
CA ARG A 49 6.75 4.59 4.27
C ARG A 49 6.87 4.71 5.78
N GLY A 50 6.10 3.90 6.51
CA GLY A 50 6.10 3.95 7.96
C GLY A 50 7.49 3.67 8.57
N LYS A 51 7.99 4.58 9.40
CA LYS A 51 9.16 4.46 10.27
C LYS A 51 8.70 4.52 11.72
N VAL A 52 8.00 3.49 12.13
CA VAL A 52 7.33 3.40 13.42
C VAL A 52 6.88 1.95 13.66
N LEU A 53 6.69 1.52 14.89
CA LEU A 53 6.06 0.23 15.18
C LEU A 53 4.75 0.07 14.42
N GLY A 54 4.59 -1.08 13.75
CA GLY A 54 3.48 -1.35 12.84
C GLY A 54 3.71 -0.87 11.41
N GLY A 55 4.83 -0.18 11.12
CA GLY A 55 5.20 0.27 9.78
C GLY A 55 4.09 1.06 9.10
N CYS A 56 3.83 0.77 7.82
CA CYS A 56 2.81 1.47 7.05
C CYS A 56 1.39 1.32 7.62
N SER A 57 1.07 0.26 8.38
CA SER A 57 -0.26 0.11 8.99
C SER A 57 -0.57 1.17 10.05
N SER A 58 0.46 1.81 10.60
CA SER A 58 0.33 2.91 11.58
C SER A 58 0.07 4.27 10.93
N ILE A 59 0.30 4.41 9.61
CA ILE A 59 0.15 5.70 8.89
C ILE A 59 -0.72 5.64 7.63
N ASN A 60 -1.21 4.46 7.22
CA ASN A 60 -1.96 4.25 5.98
C ASN A 60 -3.42 4.74 6.06
N ALA A 61 -4.14 4.59 4.96
CA ALA A 61 -5.55 4.92 4.81
C ALA A 61 -6.52 3.92 5.48
N MET A 62 -6.04 2.83 6.08
CA MET A 62 -6.82 1.77 6.73
C MET A 62 -7.80 0.99 5.84
N VAL A 63 -7.86 1.24 4.55
CA VAL A 63 -8.75 0.52 3.63
C VAL A 63 -8.38 -0.97 3.61
N TYR A 64 -9.37 -1.83 3.83
CA TYR A 64 -9.21 -3.28 3.81
C TYR A 64 -9.63 -3.85 2.47
N MET A 65 -8.66 -4.21 1.64
CA MET A 65 -8.87 -4.83 0.34
C MET A 65 -7.93 -6.02 0.17
N ARG A 66 -8.46 -7.15 -0.31
CA ARG A 66 -7.70 -8.38 -0.52
C ARG A 66 -7.14 -8.52 -1.93
N GLY A 67 -7.61 -7.70 -2.87
CA GLY A 67 -7.42 -7.93 -4.30
C GLY A 67 -8.50 -8.83 -4.86
N GLN A 68 -8.23 -9.41 -6.02
CA GLN A 68 -9.14 -10.31 -6.73
C GLN A 68 -8.61 -11.74 -6.77
N LYS A 69 -9.49 -12.72 -6.91
CA LYS A 69 -9.13 -14.15 -7.09
C LYS A 69 -8.09 -14.32 -8.20
N SER A 70 -8.30 -13.62 -9.31
CA SER A 70 -7.42 -13.68 -10.48
C SER A 70 -5.98 -13.24 -10.20
N ASP A 71 -5.73 -12.38 -9.18
CA ASP A 71 -4.38 -11.95 -8.83
C ASP A 71 -3.56 -13.13 -8.28
N TYR A 72 -4.14 -13.88 -7.36
CA TYR A 72 -3.49 -15.03 -6.69
C TYR A 72 -3.40 -16.24 -7.60
N ASP A 73 -4.46 -16.52 -8.39
CA ASP A 73 -4.43 -17.58 -9.39
C ASP A 73 -3.35 -17.29 -10.46
N HIS A 74 -3.12 -16.01 -10.79
CA HIS A 74 -2.00 -15.60 -11.61
C HIS A 74 -0.64 -15.85 -10.93
N TRP A 75 -0.49 -15.54 -9.63
CA TRP A 75 0.74 -15.85 -8.89
C TRP A 75 1.04 -17.35 -8.93
N ALA A 76 0.04 -18.19 -8.69
CA ALA A 76 0.19 -19.64 -8.80
C ALA A 76 0.55 -20.08 -10.24
N GLY A 77 -0.07 -19.47 -11.25
CA GLY A 77 0.21 -19.70 -12.67
C GLY A 77 1.65 -19.35 -13.09
N LEU A 78 2.31 -18.44 -12.37
CA LEU A 78 3.74 -18.15 -12.53
C LEU A 78 4.66 -19.21 -11.90
N GLY A 79 4.11 -20.32 -11.39
CA GLY A 79 4.87 -21.40 -10.78
C GLY A 79 5.02 -21.30 -9.26
N ASN A 80 4.37 -20.34 -8.62
CA ASN A 80 4.40 -20.18 -7.16
C ASN A 80 3.33 -21.08 -6.52
N ARG A 81 3.72 -22.32 -6.18
CA ARG A 81 2.82 -23.34 -5.64
C ARG A 81 2.29 -22.94 -4.27
N GLY A 82 0.97 -23.13 -4.09
CA GLY A 82 0.30 -22.79 -2.84
C GLY A 82 -0.05 -21.31 -2.71
N TRP A 83 -0.01 -20.52 -3.79
CA TRP A 83 -0.36 -19.10 -3.79
C TRP A 83 -1.61 -18.78 -4.64
N SER A 84 -2.44 -19.79 -4.99
CA SER A 84 -3.75 -19.55 -5.60
C SER A 84 -4.73 -18.94 -4.60
N TRP A 85 -5.84 -18.40 -5.10
CA TRP A 85 -6.88 -17.86 -4.22
C TRP A 85 -7.37 -18.86 -3.17
N SER A 86 -7.59 -20.12 -3.56
CA SER A 86 -7.99 -21.17 -2.63
C SER A 86 -6.96 -21.48 -1.56
N ASP A 87 -5.67 -21.30 -1.89
CA ASP A 87 -4.58 -21.51 -0.92
C ASP A 87 -4.47 -20.34 0.07
N VAL A 88 -4.70 -19.09 -0.39
CA VAL A 88 -4.46 -17.89 0.42
C VAL A 88 -5.69 -17.41 1.20
N LEU A 89 -6.91 -17.73 0.76
CA LEU A 89 -8.14 -17.34 1.44
C LEU A 89 -8.19 -17.75 2.93
N PRO A 90 -7.76 -18.96 3.32
CA PRO A 90 -7.72 -19.35 4.73
C PRO A 90 -6.86 -18.42 5.61
N TYR A 91 -5.77 -17.84 5.07
CA TYR A 91 -4.90 -16.92 5.80
C TYR A 91 -5.53 -15.55 5.98
N PHE A 92 -6.26 -15.06 4.98
CA PHE A 92 -7.08 -13.85 5.12
C PHE A 92 -8.13 -14.03 6.23
N LYS A 93 -8.84 -15.17 6.23
CA LYS A 93 -9.86 -15.48 7.24
C LYS A 93 -9.25 -15.63 8.63
N ARG A 94 -8.08 -16.26 8.74
CA ARG A 94 -7.37 -16.45 10.02
C ARG A 94 -6.93 -15.11 10.62
N ALA A 95 -6.48 -14.17 9.79
CA ALA A 95 -5.99 -12.88 10.24
C ALA A 95 -7.10 -11.96 10.75
N GLU A 96 -8.31 -12.02 10.17
CA GLU A 96 -9.34 -11.02 10.37
C GLU A 96 -10.36 -11.34 11.47
N ARG A 97 -10.83 -10.27 12.08
CA ARG A 97 -12.04 -10.21 12.92
C ARG A 97 -13.04 -9.30 12.24
N HIS A 98 -13.88 -9.89 11.39
CA HIS A 98 -14.85 -9.16 10.61
C HIS A 98 -16.10 -8.81 11.43
N PHE A 99 -16.61 -7.59 11.32
CA PHE A 99 -17.78 -7.09 12.08
C PHE A 99 -19.06 -7.89 11.79
N GLY A 100 -19.22 -8.40 10.57
CA GLY A 100 -20.37 -9.23 10.14
C GLY A 100 -20.29 -10.69 10.55
N GLY A 101 -19.25 -11.11 11.29
CA GLY A 101 -19.05 -12.51 11.69
C GLY A 101 -18.41 -13.38 10.62
N ALA A 102 -18.38 -14.69 10.88
CA ALA A 102 -17.81 -15.69 9.99
C ALA A 102 -18.73 -15.99 8.80
N THR A 103 -18.14 -16.08 7.59
CA THR A 103 -18.82 -16.47 6.36
C THR A 103 -17.89 -17.37 5.52
N ASP A 104 -18.31 -17.76 4.31
CA ASP A 104 -17.44 -18.46 3.37
C ASP A 104 -16.20 -17.61 3.01
N HIS A 105 -16.33 -16.30 3.04
CA HIS A 105 -15.28 -15.35 2.69
C HIS A 105 -14.60 -14.71 3.90
N HIS A 106 -15.25 -14.59 5.04
CA HIS A 106 -14.77 -13.85 6.22
C HIS A 106 -14.51 -14.73 7.43
N GLY A 107 -13.50 -14.33 8.24
CA GLY A 107 -13.22 -14.86 9.57
C GLY A 107 -13.68 -13.88 10.67
N CYS A 108 -13.88 -14.37 11.90
CA CYS A 108 -14.30 -13.54 13.04
C CYS A 108 -13.41 -13.65 14.28
N ASP A 109 -12.44 -14.56 14.28
CA ASP A 109 -11.63 -14.89 15.46
C ASP A 109 -10.19 -14.33 15.39
N GLY A 110 -9.84 -13.70 14.27
CA GLY A 110 -8.50 -13.14 14.07
C GLY A 110 -8.24 -11.85 14.87
N GLU A 111 -7.01 -11.39 14.83
CA GLU A 111 -6.56 -10.23 15.59
C GLU A 111 -6.79 -8.89 14.86
N LEU A 112 -6.93 -8.92 13.54
CA LEU A 112 -7.12 -7.74 12.72
C LEU A 112 -8.61 -7.35 12.64
N CYS A 113 -8.99 -6.32 13.38
CA CYS A 113 -10.36 -5.81 13.30
C CYS A 113 -10.64 -5.17 11.94
N VAL A 114 -11.79 -5.53 11.37
CA VAL A 114 -12.34 -5.01 10.12
C VAL A 114 -13.76 -4.53 10.38
N GLU A 115 -14.03 -3.24 10.16
CA GLU A 115 -15.31 -2.59 10.43
C GLU A 115 -15.80 -1.80 9.20
N GLU A 116 -17.09 -1.46 9.17
CA GLU A 116 -17.65 -0.48 8.23
C GLU A 116 -17.17 0.94 8.54
N PRO A 117 -17.18 1.87 7.55
CA PRO A 117 -16.95 3.29 7.78
C PRO A 117 -17.99 3.88 8.77
N ARG A 118 -17.52 4.68 9.71
CA ARG A 118 -18.36 5.31 10.75
C ARG A 118 -18.97 6.65 10.35
N VAL A 119 -18.79 7.07 9.11
CA VAL A 119 -19.37 8.28 8.52
C VAL A 119 -19.73 8.02 7.07
N ARG A 120 -20.89 8.56 6.65
CA ARG A 120 -21.37 8.51 5.26
C ARG A 120 -21.66 9.94 4.79
N TRP A 121 -21.60 10.14 3.48
CA TRP A 121 -21.85 11.41 2.84
C TRP A 121 -22.88 11.24 1.73
N GLU A 122 -23.92 12.04 1.71
CA GLU A 122 -24.98 11.97 0.70
C GLU A 122 -24.43 12.07 -0.75
N ILE A 123 -23.38 12.88 -0.95
CA ILE A 123 -22.75 12.99 -2.26
C ILE A 123 -22.04 11.71 -2.69
N LEU A 124 -21.53 10.91 -1.74
CA LEU A 124 -20.96 9.59 -2.05
C LEU A 124 -22.05 8.57 -2.37
N ASP A 125 -23.20 8.63 -1.69
CA ASP A 125 -24.36 7.79 -2.03
C ASP A 125 -24.90 8.14 -3.42
N ALA A 126 -24.99 9.45 -3.75
CA ALA A 126 -25.35 9.89 -5.10
C ALA A 126 -24.31 9.47 -6.17
N TRP A 127 -23.04 9.43 -5.82
CA TRP A 127 -22.00 8.92 -6.72
C TRP A 127 -22.16 7.40 -6.96
N ARG A 128 -22.58 6.64 -5.93
CA ARG A 128 -22.92 5.22 -6.09
C ARG A 128 -24.09 5.03 -7.05
N ASP A 129 -25.13 5.86 -6.94
CA ASP A 129 -26.27 5.84 -7.87
C ASP A 129 -25.81 6.18 -9.30
N ALA A 130 -24.95 7.18 -9.45
CA ALA A 130 -24.36 7.57 -10.73
C ALA A 130 -23.50 6.47 -11.38
N ALA A 131 -22.71 5.77 -10.57
CA ALA A 131 -21.92 4.64 -11.04
C ALA A 131 -22.82 3.48 -11.54
N GLU A 132 -23.93 3.21 -10.83
CA GLU A 132 -24.93 2.22 -11.24
C GLU A 132 -25.63 2.62 -12.54
N GLU A 133 -25.99 3.88 -12.73
CA GLU A 133 -26.52 4.41 -14.02
C GLU A 133 -25.51 4.19 -15.17
N CYS A 134 -24.21 4.12 -14.87
CA CYS A 134 -23.15 3.86 -15.85
C CYS A 134 -22.76 2.38 -15.98
N GLY A 135 -23.52 1.45 -15.38
CA GLY A 135 -23.31 0.01 -15.49
C GLY A 135 -22.34 -0.59 -14.46
N ILE A 136 -21.98 0.15 -13.42
CA ILE A 136 -21.16 -0.34 -12.30
C ILE A 136 -22.11 -0.62 -11.11
N PRO A 137 -22.55 -1.86 -10.90
CA PRO A 137 -23.63 -2.17 -9.95
C PRO A 137 -23.23 -1.87 -8.52
N LYS A 138 -24.22 -1.56 -7.69
CA LYS A 138 -24.03 -1.54 -6.24
C LYS A 138 -23.85 -2.94 -5.72
N VAL A 139 -22.83 -3.14 -4.90
CA VAL A 139 -22.59 -4.39 -4.18
C VAL A 139 -22.57 -4.11 -2.68
N GLU A 140 -22.78 -5.14 -1.88
CA GLU A 140 -22.75 -5.01 -0.42
C GLU A 140 -21.34 -4.75 0.08
N GLU A 141 -20.36 -5.46 -0.49
CA GLU A 141 -18.95 -5.38 -0.14
C GLU A 141 -18.05 -5.86 -1.28
N PHE A 142 -16.77 -5.58 -1.14
CA PHE A 142 -15.69 -6.20 -1.89
C PHE A 142 -15.13 -7.42 -1.13
N ASN A 143 -13.98 -7.99 -1.56
CA ASN A 143 -13.22 -9.05 -0.87
C ASN A 143 -13.81 -10.46 -0.96
N ARG A 144 -14.75 -10.70 -1.88
CA ARG A 144 -15.31 -12.03 -2.18
C ARG A 144 -14.62 -12.75 -3.35
N GLY A 145 -13.52 -12.16 -3.87
CA GLY A 145 -12.75 -12.71 -5.00
C GLY A 145 -13.06 -12.04 -6.34
N ASP A 146 -14.23 -11.43 -6.50
CA ASP A 146 -14.58 -10.52 -7.59
C ASP A 146 -14.99 -9.19 -6.98
N ASN A 147 -14.37 -8.10 -7.46
CA ASN A 147 -14.61 -6.76 -6.93
C ASN A 147 -15.47 -5.89 -7.87
N PHE A 148 -16.00 -6.44 -9.00
CA PHE A 148 -16.80 -5.65 -9.92
C PHE A 148 -18.02 -5.03 -9.24
N GLY A 149 -18.12 -3.71 -9.26
CA GLY A 149 -19.20 -2.97 -8.63
C GLY A 149 -18.72 -1.76 -7.84
N ASN A 150 -19.63 -1.16 -7.05
CA ASN A 150 -19.34 -0.04 -6.17
C ASN A 150 -19.87 -0.31 -4.75
N ALA A 151 -19.05 0.00 -3.73
CA ALA A 151 -19.36 -0.18 -2.32
C ALA A 151 -18.54 0.76 -1.44
N TYR A 152 -18.97 0.93 -0.20
CA TYR A 152 -18.10 1.49 0.83
C TYR A 152 -17.01 0.49 1.20
N PHE A 153 -15.77 0.98 1.33
CA PHE A 153 -14.66 0.15 1.78
C PHE A 153 -14.80 -0.24 3.25
N HIS A 154 -14.50 -1.50 3.56
CA HIS A 154 -14.24 -1.89 4.95
C HIS A 154 -12.90 -1.36 5.42
N MET A 155 -12.75 -1.19 6.74
CA MET A 155 -11.65 -0.44 7.34
C MET A 155 -10.97 -1.24 8.44
N ASN A 156 -9.64 -1.13 8.53
CA ASN A 156 -8.89 -1.61 9.70
C ASN A 156 -9.04 -0.65 10.87
N GLN A 157 -10.21 -0.70 11.51
CA GLN A 157 -10.59 0.09 12.68
C GLN A 157 -11.21 -0.80 13.76
N LYS A 158 -11.17 -0.33 15.00
CA LYS A 158 -11.95 -0.86 16.11
C LYS A 158 -12.55 0.31 16.90
N GLY A 159 -13.88 0.43 16.85
CA GLY A 159 -14.57 1.49 17.57
C GLY A 159 -14.14 2.91 17.18
N GLY A 160 -13.83 3.18 15.90
CA GLY A 160 -13.39 4.49 15.42
C GLY A 160 -11.92 4.82 15.71
N VAL A 161 -11.12 3.83 16.07
CA VAL A 161 -9.66 3.93 16.29
C VAL A 161 -8.95 3.05 15.29
N ARG A 162 -7.87 3.54 14.68
CA ARG A 162 -7.00 2.74 13.79
C ARG A 162 -6.59 1.42 14.47
N TRP A 163 -6.67 0.32 13.71
CA TRP A 163 -6.26 -0.99 14.17
C TRP A 163 -5.07 -1.49 13.33
N SER A 164 -3.86 -1.12 13.79
CA SER A 164 -2.58 -1.42 13.10
C SER A 164 -2.09 -2.84 13.41
N ALA A 165 -1.05 -3.29 12.69
CA ALA A 165 -0.34 -4.52 12.98
C ALA A 165 0.20 -4.58 14.41
N THR A 166 0.63 -3.44 14.96
CA THR A 166 1.08 -3.34 16.36
C THR A 166 -0.05 -3.72 17.31
N LYS A 167 -1.24 -3.18 17.10
CA LYS A 167 -2.40 -3.47 17.96
C LYS A 167 -2.92 -4.88 17.80
N ALA A 168 -2.93 -5.38 16.55
CA ALA A 168 -3.41 -6.71 16.23
C ALA A 168 -2.49 -7.82 16.79
N TRP A 169 -1.20 -7.75 16.48
CA TRP A 169 -0.30 -8.87 16.76
C TRP A 169 0.83 -8.55 17.73
N LEU A 170 1.47 -7.36 17.60
CA LEU A 170 2.68 -7.09 18.40
C LEU A 170 2.35 -6.88 19.87
N ARG A 171 1.38 -6.03 20.21
CA ARG A 171 1.03 -5.74 21.62
C ARG A 171 0.65 -6.98 22.41
N PRO A 172 -0.20 -7.91 21.90
CA PRO A 172 -0.45 -9.19 22.59
C PRO A 172 0.80 -10.06 22.77
N ALA A 173 1.74 -9.97 21.81
CA ALA A 173 2.97 -10.77 21.85
C ALA A 173 4.06 -10.21 22.77
N LEU A 174 4.02 -8.92 23.13
CA LEU A 174 5.07 -8.30 23.96
C LEU A 174 5.23 -8.93 25.35
N ALA A 175 4.18 -9.57 25.88
CA ALA A 175 4.24 -10.29 27.15
C ALA A 175 5.00 -11.63 27.06
N ARG A 176 5.33 -12.10 25.87
CA ARG A 176 6.02 -13.38 25.69
C ARG A 176 7.51 -13.26 26.03
N PRO A 177 8.07 -14.11 26.89
CA PRO A 177 9.46 -14.00 27.33
C PRO A 177 10.50 -14.27 26.23
N ASN A 178 10.07 -14.87 25.11
CA ASN A 178 10.92 -15.16 23.95
C ASN A 178 10.89 -14.07 22.88
N LEU A 179 10.19 -12.93 23.09
CA LEU A 179 10.17 -11.79 22.20
C LEU A 179 10.97 -10.63 22.79
N THR A 180 12.05 -10.24 22.11
CA THR A 180 12.79 -9.02 22.41
C THR A 180 12.50 -7.98 21.31
N LEU A 181 12.04 -6.81 21.70
CA LEU A 181 11.78 -5.68 20.80
C LEU A 181 12.83 -4.58 21.04
N VAL A 182 13.49 -4.14 19.96
CA VAL A 182 14.39 -2.99 19.96
C VAL A 182 13.87 -1.98 18.94
N THR A 183 13.48 -0.81 19.41
CA THR A 183 13.09 0.34 18.57
C THR A 183 14.25 1.27 18.33
N HIS A 184 14.14 2.19 17.36
CA HIS A 184 15.23 3.05 16.92
C HIS A 184 16.47 2.26 16.47
N ALA A 185 16.25 1.03 16.01
CA ALA A 185 17.27 0.08 15.59
C ALA A 185 17.33 0.00 14.07
N HIS A 186 18.19 0.78 13.45
CA HIS A 186 18.39 0.82 12.00
C HIS A 186 19.27 -0.35 11.56
N THR A 187 18.71 -1.32 10.86
CA THR A 187 19.45 -2.46 10.30
C THR A 187 20.27 -1.99 9.09
N ARG A 188 21.59 -2.20 9.14
CA ARG A 188 22.52 -1.80 8.09
C ARG A 188 22.68 -2.90 7.04
N LYS A 189 22.88 -4.16 7.47
CA LYS A 189 23.08 -5.31 6.58
C LYS A 189 22.83 -6.64 7.26
N VAL A 190 22.61 -7.65 6.45
CA VAL A 190 22.63 -9.08 6.84
C VAL A 190 24.09 -9.56 6.87
N LEU A 191 24.42 -10.30 7.90
CA LEU A 191 25.73 -10.96 8.04
C LEU A 191 25.68 -12.35 7.41
N LEU A 192 26.60 -12.61 6.47
CA LEU A 192 26.72 -13.89 5.78
C LEU A 192 28.01 -14.60 6.18
N GLU A 193 27.91 -15.91 6.35
CA GLU A 193 29.06 -16.82 6.43
C GLU A 193 28.98 -17.84 5.29
N THR A 194 30.15 -18.29 4.79
CA THR A 194 30.24 -19.32 3.76
C THR A 194 30.98 -20.51 4.34
N GLN A 195 30.32 -21.66 4.40
CA GLN A 195 30.93 -22.93 4.84
C GLN A 195 30.70 -23.96 3.75
N GLU A 196 31.78 -24.61 3.30
CA GLU A 196 31.72 -25.63 2.26
C GLU A 196 30.99 -25.16 0.98
N GLY A 197 31.17 -23.89 0.60
CA GLY A 197 30.50 -23.29 -0.57
C GLY A 197 29.03 -22.90 -0.33
N VAL A 198 28.45 -23.20 0.80
CA VAL A 198 27.06 -22.84 1.17
C VAL A 198 27.05 -21.51 1.91
N LYS A 199 26.34 -20.53 1.38
CA LYS A 199 26.12 -19.23 2.02
C LYS A 199 24.97 -19.32 3.02
N ARG A 200 25.16 -18.76 4.21
CA ARG A 200 24.17 -18.74 5.28
C ARG A 200 24.09 -17.35 5.90
N ALA A 201 22.88 -16.86 6.16
CA ALA A 201 22.64 -15.71 7.01
C ALA A 201 22.82 -16.10 8.47
N VAL A 202 23.69 -15.39 9.19
CA VAL A 202 24.05 -15.68 10.59
C VAL A 202 23.69 -14.56 11.56
N GLY A 203 23.08 -13.49 11.05
CA GLY A 203 22.66 -12.35 11.86
C GLY A 203 22.49 -11.09 11.06
N VAL A 204 22.34 -10.00 11.77
CA VAL A 204 22.23 -8.64 11.22
C VAL A 204 23.12 -7.68 12.02
N ASP A 205 23.63 -6.70 11.30
CA ASP A 205 24.34 -5.55 11.83
C ASP A 205 23.37 -4.36 11.85
N PHE A 206 23.31 -3.63 12.95
CA PHE A 206 22.38 -2.53 13.15
C PHE A 206 22.97 -1.44 14.07
N VAL A 207 22.34 -0.27 14.03
CA VAL A 207 22.66 0.86 14.94
C VAL A 207 21.41 1.21 15.71
N VAL A 208 21.54 1.44 17.02
CA VAL A 208 20.48 1.99 17.85
C VAL A 208 20.78 3.47 18.11
N ASP A 209 19.83 4.32 17.81
CA ASP A 209 19.99 5.77 17.98
C ASP A 209 20.41 6.10 19.43
N GLY A 210 21.52 6.83 19.56
CA GLY A 210 22.09 7.22 20.87
C GLY A 210 22.76 6.10 21.69
N GLN A 211 22.73 4.84 21.23
CA GLN A 211 23.33 3.69 21.95
C GLN A 211 24.49 3.04 21.19
N GLY A 212 24.65 3.35 19.88
CA GLY A 212 25.74 2.84 19.08
C GLY A 212 25.41 1.59 18.28
N GLU A 213 26.47 0.91 17.83
CA GLU A 213 26.40 -0.26 16.95
C GLU A 213 26.07 -1.55 17.70
N GLY A 214 25.33 -2.44 17.04
CA GLY A 214 24.94 -3.74 17.57
C GLY A 214 24.98 -4.84 16.51
N VAL A 215 25.15 -6.07 16.97
CA VAL A 215 25.04 -7.27 16.14
C VAL A 215 24.06 -8.23 16.81
N ALA A 216 23.02 -8.62 16.06
CA ALA A 216 22.12 -9.69 16.48
C ALA A 216 22.45 -10.97 15.71
N ARG A 217 22.91 -12.01 16.42
CA ARG A 217 23.20 -13.31 15.82
C ARG A 217 21.92 -14.14 15.70
N ALA A 218 21.69 -14.72 14.53
CA ALA A 218 20.57 -15.59 14.28
C ALA A 218 20.91 -17.04 14.62
N ARG A 219 20.13 -17.66 15.50
CA ARG A 219 20.27 -19.09 15.81
C ARG A 219 19.70 -19.98 14.71
N ARG A 220 18.70 -19.51 14.00
CA ARG A 220 18.00 -20.24 12.93
C ARG A 220 18.03 -19.49 11.62
N GLU A 221 17.32 -18.38 11.54
CA GLU A 221 17.22 -17.58 10.32
C GLU A 221 17.05 -16.08 10.60
N VAL A 222 17.33 -15.27 9.61
CA VAL A 222 17.03 -13.84 9.52
C VAL A 222 15.80 -13.67 8.63
N ILE A 223 14.83 -12.88 9.10
CA ILE A 223 13.62 -12.56 8.35
C ILE A 223 13.63 -11.06 8.08
N LEU A 224 13.68 -10.66 6.80
CA LEU A 224 13.50 -9.29 6.38
C LEU A 224 12.00 -9.03 6.17
N ALA A 225 11.49 -8.00 6.84
CA ALA A 225 10.12 -7.50 6.72
C ALA A 225 10.12 -5.96 6.63
N ALA A 226 11.13 -5.40 5.96
CA ALA A 226 11.35 -3.95 5.86
C ALA A 226 10.58 -3.30 4.69
N GLY A 227 9.70 -4.06 4.04
CA GLY A 227 8.85 -3.60 2.93
C GLY A 227 9.60 -3.43 1.62
N SER A 228 8.86 -3.03 0.59
CA SER A 228 9.35 -3.01 -0.79
C SER A 228 10.48 -2.02 -1.08
N ILE A 229 10.79 -1.12 -0.14
CA ILE A 229 11.93 -0.21 -0.24
C ILE A 229 13.09 -0.68 0.64
N GLY A 230 12.82 -0.99 1.92
CA GLY A 230 13.85 -1.34 2.87
C GLY A 230 14.46 -2.72 2.66
N SER A 231 13.65 -3.74 2.33
CA SER A 231 14.16 -5.11 2.15
C SER A 231 15.17 -5.23 1.00
N PRO A 232 14.91 -4.71 -0.23
CA PRO A 232 15.95 -4.72 -1.26
C PRO A 232 17.15 -3.82 -0.92
N GLN A 233 16.95 -2.70 -0.21
CA GLN A 233 18.05 -1.84 0.25
C GLN A 233 18.99 -2.61 1.20
N ILE A 234 18.45 -3.30 2.19
CA ILE A 234 19.25 -4.11 3.13
C ILE A 234 19.98 -5.24 2.39
N LEU A 235 19.33 -5.94 1.46
CA LEU A 235 19.97 -6.98 0.65
C LEU A 235 21.15 -6.41 -0.16
N GLN A 236 20.94 -5.29 -0.86
CA GLN A 236 22.01 -4.65 -1.66
C GLN A 236 23.20 -4.20 -0.78
N LEU A 237 22.94 -3.56 0.36
CA LEU A 237 23.98 -3.18 1.33
C LEU A 237 24.72 -4.40 1.92
N SER A 238 24.08 -5.58 1.88
CA SER A 238 24.69 -6.85 2.31
C SER A 238 25.51 -7.55 1.21
N GLY A 239 25.68 -6.90 0.04
CA GLY A 239 26.34 -7.53 -1.10
C GLY A 239 25.50 -8.59 -1.83
N ILE A 240 24.16 -8.56 -1.63
CA ILE A 240 23.19 -9.46 -2.29
C ILE A 240 22.41 -8.62 -3.30
N GLY A 241 22.66 -8.80 -4.58
CA GLY A 241 21.98 -8.01 -5.60
C GLY A 241 22.67 -8.01 -6.96
N PRO A 242 22.21 -7.14 -7.88
CA PRO A 242 22.80 -7.02 -9.21
C PRO A 242 24.22 -6.44 -9.14
N ARG A 243 25.15 -7.13 -9.75
CA ARG A 243 26.58 -6.77 -9.79
C ARG A 243 26.80 -5.35 -10.30
N GLU A 244 26.09 -4.98 -11.35
CA GLU A 244 26.17 -3.66 -11.98
C GLU A 244 25.71 -2.50 -11.07
N ALA A 245 24.90 -2.78 -10.06
CA ALA A 245 24.49 -1.78 -9.08
C ALA A 245 25.43 -1.69 -7.87
N LEU A 246 26.08 -2.79 -7.48
CA LEU A 246 26.89 -2.88 -6.27
C LEU A 246 28.36 -2.51 -6.49
N GLN A 247 28.97 -3.00 -7.56
CA GLN A 247 30.40 -2.78 -7.82
C GLN A 247 30.81 -1.31 -7.94
N PRO A 248 30.04 -0.44 -8.63
CA PRO A 248 30.38 1.00 -8.70
C PRO A 248 30.38 1.71 -7.34
N LEU A 249 29.68 1.16 -6.35
CA LEU A 249 29.59 1.68 -4.99
C LEU A 249 30.67 1.10 -4.04
N GLY A 250 31.58 0.26 -4.58
CA GLY A 250 32.59 -0.41 -3.77
C GLY A 250 32.06 -1.53 -2.87
N ILE A 251 30.84 -1.99 -3.09
CA ILE A 251 30.24 -3.07 -2.31
C ILE A 251 30.62 -4.43 -2.90
N PRO A 252 31.29 -5.31 -2.13
CA PRO A 252 31.61 -6.65 -2.62
C PRO A 252 30.33 -7.44 -2.94
N VAL A 253 30.28 -8.03 -4.14
CA VAL A 253 29.16 -8.90 -4.53
C VAL A 253 29.33 -10.27 -3.88
N LEU A 254 28.72 -10.47 -2.74
CA LEU A 254 28.76 -11.74 -2.01
C LEU A 254 27.83 -12.77 -2.66
N HIS A 255 26.70 -12.32 -3.20
CA HIS A 255 25.74 -13.16 -3.91
C HIS A 255 25.06 -12.38 -5.02
N GLU A 256 25.35 -12.72 -6.28
CA GLU A 256 24.67 -12.09 -7.41
C GLU A 256 23.22 -12.58 -7.51
N LEU A 257 22.28 -11.67 -7.37
CA LEU A 257 20.85 -11.92 -7.45
C LEU A 257 20.18 -10.72 -8.13
N ARG A 258 20.02 -10.80 -9.45
CA ARG A 258 19.68 -9.67 -10.32
C ARG A 258 18.33 -9.05 -10.03
N GLY A 259 17.38 -9.85 -9.57
CA GLY A 259 16.03 -9.37 -9.26
C GLY A 259 15.93 -8.48 -8.02
N VAL A 260 16.96 -8.39 -7.18
CA VAL A 260 16.90 -7.55 -5.96
C VAL A 260 16.78 -6.08 -6.35
N GLY A 261 15.68 -5.48 -5.97
CA GLY A 261 15.32 -4.09 -6.27
C GLY A 261 14.66 -3.89 -7.63
N ALA A 262 14.63 -4.89 -8.52
CA ALA A 262 13.92 -4.82 -9.80
C ALA A 262 12.40 -5.05 -9.65
N ASN A 263 11.65 -4.91 -10.75
CA ASN A 263 10.22 -5.20 -10.84
C ASN A 263 9.33 -4.37 -9.88
N LEU A 264 9.78 -3.18 -9.45
CA LEU A 264 8.95 -2.29 -8.65
C LEU A 264 7.65 -1.95 -9.40
N GLN A 265 6.54 -2.16 -8.73
CA GLN A 265 5.18 -1.85 -9.21
C GLN A 265 4.47 -1.02 -8.16
N ASP A 266 3.60 -0.12 -8.61
CA ASP A 266 2.75 0.70 -7.74
C ASP A 266 1.50 1.15 -8.49
N HIS A 267 0.44 1.46 -7.78
CA HIS A 267 -0.76 2.06 -8.35
C HIS A 267 -0.60 3.58 -8.47
N LEU A 268 -0.66 4.09 -9.69
CA LEU A 268 -0.81 5.52 -9.96
C LEU A 268 -2.28 5.88 -9.91
N GLN A 269 -2.69 6.75 -8.99
CA GLN A 269 -4.03 7.32 -8.99
C GLN A 269 -4.04 8.69 -9.68
N ILE A 270 -5.02 8.90 -10.55
CA ILE A 270 -5.27 10.17 -11.25
C ILE A 270 -6.35 10.91 -10.46
N ARG A 271 -5.99 12.04 -9.86
CA ARG A 271 -6.88 12.81 -8.96
C ARG A 271 -7.67 13.84 -9.73
N MET A 272 -8.74 13.41 -10.36
CA MET A 272 -9.70 14.32 -11.01
C MET A 272 -10.56 15.02 -9.96
N VAL A 273 -10.89 16.29 -10.14
CA VAL A 273 -11.63 17.10 -9.16
C VAL A 273 -12.79 17.83 -9.82
N TRP A 274 -13.97 17.73 -9.17
CA TRP A 274 -15.16 18.51 -9.54
C TRP A 274 -15.54 19.44 -8.39
N LYS A 275 -15.82 20.71 -8.75
CA LYS A 275 -16.56 21.61 -7.86
C LYS A 275 -18.02 21.18 -7.85
N VAL A 276 -18.65 21.23 -6.68
CA VAL A 276 -20.03 20.78 -6.50
C VAL A 276 -20.80 21.77 -5.65
N LYS A 277 -22.14 21.66 -5.64
CA LYS A 277 -23.00 22.33 -4.70
C LYS A 277 -23.41 21.34 -3.60
N GLY A 278 -23.40 21.76 -2.34
CA GLY A 278 -23.82 20.94 -1.21
C GLY A 278 -22.69 20.57 -0.25
N PRO A 279 -23.02 19.89 0.84
CA PRO A 279 -22.10 19.69 1.94
C PRO A 279 -20.99 18.69 1.58
N THR A 280 -19.74 19.15 1.71
CA THR A 280 -18.53 18.34 1.59
C THR A 280 -17.63 18.60 2.81
N LEU A 281 -16.57 17.82 2.95
CA LEU A 281 -15.62 18.02 4.04
C LEU A 281 -14.92 19.38 3.94
N ASN A 282 -14.73 19.92 2.73
CA ASN A 282 -14.08 21.22 2.52
C ASN A 282 -14.77 22.34 3.32
N GLU A 283 -16.10 22.42 3.29
CA GLU A 283 -16.85 23.45 4.01
C GLU A 283 -16.74 23.27 5.52
N ARG A 284 -16.89 22.04 6.01
CA ARG A 284 -16.82 21.74 7.46
C ARG A 284 -15.42 21.99 8.02
N ALA A 285 -14.38 21.58 7.29
CA ALA A 285 -13.01 21.68 7.76
C ALA A 285 -12.40 23.08 7.59
N ASN A 286 -12.97 23.96 6.75
CA ASN A 286 -12.52 25.35 6.61
C ASN A 286 -13.13 26.27 7.67
N SER A 287 -14.15 25.82 8.42
CA SER A 287 -14.74 26.56 9.56
C SER A 287 -14.07 26.13 10.88
N TRP A 288 -13.69 27.11 11.72
CA TRP A 288 -13.13 26.81 13.05
C TRP A 288 -14.17 26.15 13.97
N ILE A 289 -15.45 26.55 13.86
CA ILE A 289 -16.58 25.93 14.58
C ILE A 289 -16.73 24.48 14.10
N GLY A 290 -16.64 24.26 12.79
CA GLY A 290 -16.66 22.91 12.21
C GLY A 290 -15.54 22.02 12.73
N LYS A 291 -14.30 22.52 12.78
CA LYS A 291 -13.14 21.80 13.33
C LYS A 291 -13.35 21.44 14.81
N MET A 292 -13.80 22.40 15.61
CA MET A 292 -14.07 22.17 17.03
C MET A 292 -15.21 21.15 17.23
N GLY A 293 -16.30 21.26 16.45
CA GLY A 293 -17.41 20.31 16.50
C GLY A 293 -16.99 18.89 16.10
N MET A 294 -16.20 18.74 15.03
CA MET A 294 -15.65 17.44 14.62
C MET A 294 -14.72 16.85 15.68
N GLY A 295 -13.86 17.69 16.30
CA GLY A 295 -12.98 17.26 17.39
C GLY A 295 -13.76 16.74 18.60
N LEU A 296 -14.76 17.50 19.05
CA LEU A 296 -15.63 17.13 20.19
C LEU A 296 -16.43 15.85 19.90
N GLN A 297 -17.01 15.74 18.69
CA GLN A 297 -17.72 14.54 18.25
C GLN A 297 -16.83 13.30 18.30
N TYR A 298 -15.58 13.41 17.82
CA TYR A 298 -14.66 12.30 17.88
C TYR A 298 -14.24 11.94 19.31
N LEU A 299 -13.92 12.93 20.13
CA LEU A 299 -13.46 12.70 21.52
C LEU A 299 -14.54 12.00 22.36
N LEU A 300 -15.80 12.42 22.21
CA LEU A 300 -16.90 11.88 23.00
C LEU A 300 -17.47 10.56 22.44
N PHE A 301 -17.60 10.44 21.12
CA PHE A 301 -18.38 9.36 20.49
C PHE A 301 -17.57 8.48 19.54
N LYS A 302 -16.33 8.85 19.21
CA LYS A 302 -15.52 8.16 18.19
C LYS A 302 -16.26 8.00 16.85
N THR A 303 -16.97 9.06 16.43
CA THR A 303 -17.74 9.14 15.18
C THR A 303 -17.42 10.41 14.41
N GLY A 304 -17.99 10.54 13.21
CA GLY A 304 -17.85 11.72 12.37
C GLY A 304 -16.55 11.79 11.57
N PRO A 305 -16.24 12.96 10.96
CA PRO A 305 -15.18 13.08 9.98
C PRO A 305 -13.77 12.69 10.44
N LEU A 306 -13.47 12.74 11.73
CA LEU A 306 -12.16 12.30 12.24
C LEU A 306 -11.98 10.77 12.23
N THR A 307 -13.05 10.00 12.05
CA THR A 307 -12.99 8.54 11.82
C THR A 307 -12.80 8.18 10.35
N MET A 308 -12.67 9.17 9.49
CA MET A 308 -12.68 9.01 8.04
C MET A 308 -11.30 8.65 7.50
N PRO A 309 -11.19 7.61 6.66
CA PRO A 309 -10.03 7.46 5.77
C PRO A 309 -10.07 8.53 4.68
N PRO A 310 -9.01 8.70 3.89
CA PRO A 310 -9.05 9.59 2.73
C PRO A 310 -10.19 9.26 1.77
N SER A 311 -10.44 7.97 1.54
CA SER A 311 -11.47 7.46 0.62
C SER A 311 -12.35 6.46 1.33
N GLN A 312 -13.65 6.69 1.34
CA GLN A 312 -14.63 5.82 2.00
C GLN A 312 -15.36 4.94 1.00
N LEU A 313 -15.55 5.44 -0.21
CA LEU A 313 -16.29 4.79 -1.29
C LEU A 313 -15.30 4.34 -2.37
N GLY A 314 -15.50 3.12 -2.85
CA GLY A 314 -14.78 2.56 -3.99
C GLY A 314 -15.68 2.08 -5.09
N ALA A 315 -15.09 1.89 -6.26
CA ALA A 315 -15.71 1.16 -7.36
C ALA A 315 -14.62 0.44 -8.16
N PHE A 316 -14.98 -0.69 -8.72
CA PHE A 316 -14.12 -1.48 -9.59
C PHE A 316 -14.84 -1.74 -10.90
N ALA A 317 -14.17 -1.49 -12.01
CA ALA A 317 -14.73 -1.72 -13.33
C ALA A 317 -13.67 -2.16 -14.34
N LYS A 318 -14.15 -2.51 -15.52
CA LYS A 318 -13.33 -2.84 -16.68
C LYS A 318 -13.23 -1.63 -17.59
N THR A 319 -12.05 -1.39 -18.16
CA THR A 319 -11.88 -0.37 -19.20
C THR A 319 -12.48 -0.78 -20.54
N SER A 320 -12.66 -2.09 -20.76
CA SER A 320 -13.33 -2.67 -21.93
C SER A 320 -13.89 -4.06 -21.59
N ASP A 321 -14.80 -4.56 -22.41
CA ASP A 321 -15.38 -5.91 -22.27
C ASP A 321 -14.34 -7.03 -22.48
N ALA A 322 -13.23 -6.71 -23.14
CA ALA A 322 -12.13 -7.66 -23.35
C ALA A 322 -11.33 -7.94 -22.07
N GLU A 323 -11.43 -7.08 -21.04
CA GLU A 323 -10.75 -7.32 -19.78
C GLU A 323 -11.39 -8.52 -19.04
N PRO A 324 -10.59 -9.50 -18.57
CA PRO A 324 -11.13 -10.69 -17.90
C PRO A 324 -11.76 -10.37 -16.53
N SER A 325 -11.28 -9.31 -15.86
CA SER A 325 -11.77 -8.85 -14.55
C SER A 325 -11.51 -7.35 -14.41
N PRO A 326 -12.12 -6.66 -13.43
CA PRO A 326 -11.87 -5.24 -13.20
C PRO A 326 -10.38 -4.89 -13.21
N ASN A 327 -10.00 -3.89 -13.99
CA ASN A 327 -8.62 -3.42 -14.14
C ASN A 327 -8.43 -1.96 -13.72
N ILE A 328 -9.53 -1.29 -13.30
CA ILE A 328 -9.48 0.06 -12.70
C ILE A 328 -10.27 0.10 -11.40
N GLU A 329 -9.82 0.98 -10.49
CA GLU A 329 -10.42 1.21 -9.17
C GLU A 329 -10.59 2.71 -8.96
N TRP A 330 -11.73 3.11 -8.38
CA TRP A 330 -11.93 4.46 -7.87
C TRP A 330 -11.81 4.50 -6.36
N HIS A 331 -11.16 5.57 -5.90
CA HIS A 331 -11.17 6.04 -4.53
C HIS A 331 -11.91 7.38 -4.48
N VAL A 332 -13.16 7.40 -4.02
CA VAL A 332 -14.01 8.59 -4.06
C VAL A 332 -13.96 9.31 -2.73
N GLN A 333 -13.63 10.62 -2.79
CA GLN A 333 -13.43 11.47 -1.61
C GLN A 333 -14.40 12.66 -1.64
N PRO A 334 -15.16 12.94 -0.57
CA PRO A 334 -16.02 14.12 -0.49
C PRO A 334 -15.23 15.37 -0.09
N LEU A 335 -14.09 15.57 -0.72
CA LEU A 335 -13.14 16.66 -0.46
C LEU A 335 -12.20 16.87 -1.63
N SER A 336 -11.48 17.99 -1.62
CA SER A 336 -10.34 18.21 -2.50
C SER A 336 -9.22 19.01 -1.85
N LEU A 337 -7.99 18.73 -2.26
CA LEU A 337 -6.74 19.39 -1.86
C LEU A 337 -5.69 19.18 -2.96
N ASP A 338 -4.65 19.99 -3.00
CA ASP A 338 -3.58 19.86 -4.00
C ASP A 338 -2.69 18.64 -3.73
N LYS A 339 -2.20 18.50 -2.50
CA LYS A 339 -1.35 17.38 -2.06
C LYS A 339 -1.74 16.93 -0.66
N PHE A 340 -1.48 15.68 -0.31
CA PHE A 340 -1.66 15.22 1.07
C PHE A 340 -0.81 16.06 2.03
N GLY A 341 -1.48 16.60 3.07
CA GLY A 341 -0.88 17.52 4.04
C GLY A 341 -1.17 19.01 3.77
N ASP A 342 -1.63 19.36 2.56
CA ASP A 342 -2.06 20.72 2.25
C ASP A 342 -3.45 21.03 2.84
N ALA A 343 -3.79 22.32 2.91
CA ALA A 343 -5.13 22.76 3.25
C ALA A 343 -6.15 22.31 2.20
N LEU A 344 -7.37 22.01 2.65
CA LEU A 344 -8.48 21.75 1.73
C LEU A 344 -8.82 23.01 0.93
N HIS A 345 -9.23 22.83 -0.33
CA HIS A 345 -9.67 23.95 -1.17
C HIS A 345 -10.83 24.71 -0.53
N PRO A 346 -10.96 26.04 -0.78
CA PRO A 346 -11.97 26.87 -0.13
C PRO A 346 -13.39 26.73 -0.72
N PHE A 347 -13.61 25.75 -1.58
CA PHE A 347 -14.89 25.47 -2.23
C PHE A 347 -15.31 24.01 -2.01
N PRO A 348 -16.64 23.71 -2.05
CA PRO A 348 -17.12 22.34 -2.02
C PRO A 348 -16.64 21.54 -3.23
N ALA A 349 -16.16 20.32 -2.99
CA ALA A 349 -15.65 19.48 -4.06
C ALA A 349 -15.74 18.00 -3.76
N ILE A 350 -15.71 17.21 -4.84
CA ILE A 350 -15.56 15.75 -4.82
C ILE A 350 -14.34 15.36 -5.67
N THR A 351 -13.61 14.36 -5.22
CA THR A 351 -12.42 13.85 -5.92
C THR A 351 -12.59 12.35 -6.17
N PRO A 352 -13.17 11.92 -7.30
CA PRO A 352 -13.16 10.53 -7.73
C PRO A 352 -11.80 10.20 -8.36
N SER A 353 -10.84 9.79 -7.53
CA SER A 353 -9.51 9.38 -8.00
C SER A 353 -9.59 7.99 -8.60
N VAL A 354 -9.04 7.79 -9.79
CA VAL A 354 -9.03 6.50 -10.49
C VAL A 354 -7.62 5.97 -10.67
N CYS A 355 -7.41 4.66 -10.54
CA CYS A 355 -6.11 4.03 -10.76
C CYS A 355 -6.21 2.76 -11.60
N ASN A 356 -5.13 2.49 -12.37
CA ASN A 356 -4.90 1.23 -13.05
C ASN A 356 -4.45 0.18 -12.02
N LEU A 357 -5.21 -0.93 -11.90
CA LEU A 357 -4.93 -2.02 -10.95
C LEU A 357 -3.81 -2.97 -11.42
N ARG A 358 -3.54 -3.01 -12.71
CA ARG A 358 -2.56 -3.92 -13.32
C ARG A 358 -1.56 -3.19 -14.20
N PRO A 359 -0.77 -2.26 -13.63
CA PRO A 359 0.20 -1.53 -14.43
C PRO A 359 1.20 -2.48 -15.08
N THR A 360 1.55 -2.20 -16.33
CA THR A 360 2.60 -2.90 -17.08
C THR A 360 3.96 -2.20 -16.94
N SER A 361 3.97 -0.93 -16.58
CA SER A 361 5.17 -0.18 -16.21
C SER A 361 5.92 -0.85 -15.07
N ARG A 362 7.26 -0.86 -15.14
CA ARG A 362 8.15 -1.44 -14.13
C ARG A 362 9.25 -0.48 -13.76
N GLY A 363 9.50 -0.42 -12.45
CA GLY A 363 10.55 0.39 -11.87
C GLY A 363 11.57 -0.42 -11.09
N TRP A 364 12.33 0.29 -10.27
CA TRP A 364 13.35 -0.33 -9.41
C TRP A 364 13.61 0.49 -8.14
N VAL A 365 14.25 -0.18 -7.17
CA VAL A 365 14.84 0.41 -5.97
C VAL A 365 16.33 0.06 -5.97
N ARG A 366 17.21 1.07 -5.94
CA ARG A 366 18.66 0.88 -5.95
C ARG A 366 19.33 1.77 -4.91
N ILE A 367 20.30 1.25 -4.20
CA ILE A 367 21.15 2.08 -3.33
C ILE A 367 22.00 3.04 -4.19
N LYS A 368 22.20 4.27 -3.70
CA LYS A 368 23.01 5.30 -4.36
C LYS A 368 24.44 5.33 -3.82
N THR A 369 24.64 4.83 -2.62
CA THR A 369 25.90 4.82 -1.88
C THR A 369 25.97 3.59 -0.97
N ALA A 370 27.13 3.32 -0.41
CA ALA A 370 27.31 2.30 0.63
C ALA A 370 26.84 2.75 2.03
N ASP A 371 26.41 3.99 2.19
CA ASP A 371 25.87 4.51 3.45
C ASP A 371 24.45 3.94 3.68
N PRO A 372 24.22 3.17 4.75
CA PRO A 372 22.92 2.58 5.07
C PRO A 372 21.85 3.61 5.45
N PHE A 373 22.23 4.83 5.81
CA PHE A 373 21.30 5.90 6.16
C PHE A 373 20.86 6.72 4.94
N ALA A 374 21.54 6.59 3.81
CA ALA A 374 21.17 7.27 2.58
C ALA A 374 19.89 6.67 1.98
N ALA A 375 18.95 7.53 1.57
CA ALA A 375 17.75 7.09 0.86
C ALA A 375 18.13 6.45 -0.49
N PRO A 376 17.51 5.31 -0.86
CA PRO A 376 17.76 4.69 -2.15
C PRO A 376 17.16 5.50 -3.31
N GLU A 377 17.58 5.23 -4.52
CA GLU A 377 16.90 5.61 -5.75
C GLU A 377 15.61 4.82 -5.86
N ILE A 378 14.48 5.52 -6.00
CA ILE A 378 13.15 4.93 -6.18
C ILE A 378 12.61 5.43 -7.52
N ARG A 379 12.55 4.57 -8.50
CA ARG A 379 12.06 4.92 -9.84
C ARG A 379 10.88 4.04 -10.20
N LEU A 380 9.75 4.65 -10.47
CA LEU A 380 8.50 3.93 -10.73
C LEU A 380 8.26 3.69 -12.22
N ASN A 381 8.72 4.61 -13.09
CA ASN A 381 8.46 4.62 -14.52
C ASN A 381 6.96 4.58 -14.85
N TYR A 382 6.14 5.33 -14.14
CA TYR A 382 4.70 5.42 -14.38
C TYR A 382 4.40 5.80 -15.84
N LEU A 383 3.29 5.28 -16.37
CA LEU A 383 2.83 5.57 -17.74
C LEU A 383 3.88 5.34 -18.83
N SER A 384 4.87 4.48 -18.58
CA SER A 384 5.95 4.22 -19.52
C SER A 384 5.57 3.28 -20.66
N THR A 385 4.41 2.63 -20.57
CA THR A 385 3.89 1.71 -21.58
C THR A 385 2.64 2.24 -22.25
N PRO A 386 2.39 1.92 -23.53
CA PRO A 386 1.16 2.33 -24.23
C PRO A 386 -0.11 1.80 -23.53
N GLU A 387 -0.05 0.61 -22.94
CA GLU A 387 -1.17 -0.01 -22.22
C GLU A 387 -1.57 0.84 -21.01
N ASP A 388 -0.61 1.26 -20.18
CA ASP A 388 -0.87 2.09 -19.01
C ASP A 388 -1.43 3.47 -19.40
N GLN A 389 -0.92 4.06 -20.51
CA GLN A 389 -1.41 5.31 -21.05
C GLN A 389 -2.87 5.18 -21.54
N GLN A 390 -3.19 4.10 -22.24
CA GLN A 390 -4.54 3.83 -22.72
C GLN A 390 -5.53 3.64 -21.56
N VAL A 391 -5.14 2.85 -20.54
CA VAL A 391 -5.96 2.66 -19.32
C VAL A 391 -6.18 4.00 -18.62
N ALA A 392 -5.16 4.85 -18.51
CA ALA A 392 -5.27 6.17 -17.89
C ALA A 392 -6.29 7.06 -18.64
N ALA A 393 -6.17 7.21 -19.97
CA ALA A 393 -7.10 8.00 -20.77
C ALA A 393 -8.54 7.47 -20.70
N THR A 394 -8.72 6.15 -20.82
CA THR A 394 -10.03 5.49 -20.76
C THR A 394 -10.68 5.66 -19.38
N SER A 395 -9.92 5.48 -18.31
CA SER A 395 -10.43 5.62 -16.94
C SER A 395 -10.88 7.05 -16.62
N MET A 396 -10.20 8.07 -17.14
CA MET A 396 -10.61 9.46 -17.02
C MET A 396 -11.94 9.72 -17.75
N ARG A 397 -12.14 9.17 -18.95
CA ARG A 397 -13.41 9.25 -19.68
C ARG A 397 -14.56 8.54 -18.96
N ILE A 398 -14.31 7.38 -18.38
CA ILE A 398 -15.32 6.67 -17.58
C ILE A 398 -15.69 7.52 -16.35
N THR A 399 -14.71 8.12 -15.68
CA THR A 399 -14.93 9.01 -14.54
C THR A 399 -15.83 10.20 -14.92
N ARG A 400 -15.61 10.82 -16.08
CA ARG A 400 -16.47 11.90 -16.60
C ARG A 400 -17.90 11.43 -16.80
N ARG A 401 -18.11 10.27 -17.44
CA ARG A 401 -19.47 9.71 -17.63
C ARG A 401 -20.19 9.52 -16.31
N ILE A 402 -19.52 9.04 -15.26
CA ILE A 402 -20.12 8.88 -13.94
C ILE A 402 -20.48 10.26 -13.36
N MET A 403 -19.60 11.25 -13.48
CA MET A 403 -19.83 12.59 -12.94
C MET A 403 -20.96 13.36 -13.68
N ASP A 404 -21.23 13.01 -14.94
CA ASP A 404 -22.29 13.58 -15.77
C ASP A 404 -23.64 12.86 -15.59
N ALA A 405 -23.71 11.76 -14.84
CA ALA A 405 -24.92 10.98 -14.63
C ALA A 405 -25.99 11.75 -13.85
N ARG A 406 -27.27 11.39 -14.10
CA ARG A 406 -28.45 12.12 -13.56
C ARG A 406 -28.45 12.18 -12.04
N ALA A 407 -28.02 11.12 -11.35
CA ALA A 407 -27.99 11.04 -9.90
C ALA A 407 -27.17 12.18 -9.24
N LEU A 408 -26.15 12.69 -9.94
CA LEU A 408 -25.31 13.79 -9.46
C LEU A 408 -25.81 15.19 -9.87
N SER A 409 -26.83 15.31 -10.71
CA SER A 409 -27.28 16.58 -11.27
C SER A 409 -27.63 17.63 -10.21
N ARG A 410 -28.20 17.22 -9.07
CA ARG A 410 -28.54 18.12 -7.93
C ARG A 410 -27.32 18.82 -7.34
N TYR A 411 -26.13 18.22 -7.47
CA TYR A 411 -24.88 18.81 -7.01
C TYR A 411 -24.21 19.72 -8.04
N ALA A 412 -24.76 19.82 -9.24
CA ALA A 412 -24.26 20.63 -10.35
C ALA A 412 -22.74 20.51 -10.52
N PRO A 413 -22.20 19.30 -10.74
CA PRO A 413 -20.76 19.07 -10.81
C PRO A 413 -20.14 19.84 -11.97
N GLN A 414 -19.01 20.50 -11.72
CA GLN A 414 -18.23 21.22 -12.70
C GLN A 414 -16.78 20.72 -12.65
N GLU A 415 -16.31 20.09 -13.71
CA GLU A 415 -14.93 19.61 -13.77
C GLU A 415 -13.96 20.79 -13.60
N TRP A 416 -13.10 20.68 -12.60
CA TRP A 416 -12.08 21.68 -12.30
C TRP A 416 -10.69 21.20 -12.70
N ARG A 417 -10.40 19.90 -12.51
CA ARG A 417 -9.14 19.27 -12.91
C ARG A 417 -9.40 17.90 -13.54
N PRO A 418 -8.80 17.63 -14.72
CA PRO A 418 -7.92 18.49 -15.54
C PRO A 418 -8.63 19.65 -16.21
N GLY A 419 -9.94 19.64 -16.28
CA GLY A 419 -10.80 20.59 -16.98
C GLY A 419 -11.36 20.02 -18.29
N PRO A 420 -12.57 20.47 -18.70
CA PRO A 420 -13.31 19.86 -19.80
C PRO A 420 -12.65 20.00 -21.18
N ALA A 421 -11.71 20.94 -21.34
CA ALA A 421 -10.99 21.14 -22.61
C ALA A 421 -9.92 20.06 -22.90
N VAL A 422 -9.60 19.19 -21.93
CA VAL A 422 -8.64 18.09 -22.11
C VAL A 422 -9.40 16.87 -22.62
N GLU A 423 -9.39 16.60 -23.93
CA GLU A 423 -10.27 15.60 -24.55
C GLU A 423 -9.53 14.47 -25.28
N ASP A 424 -8.49 14.81 -26.06
CA ASP A 424 -7.75 13.80 -26.85
C ASP A 424 -6.83 12.93 -25.97
N ASP A 425 -6.44 11.77 -26.49
CA ASP A 425 -5.66 10.78 -25.75
C ASP A 425 -4.34 11.36 -25.26
N ALA A 426 -3.62 12.10 -26.07
CA ALA A 426 -2.32 12.66 -25.71
C ALA A 426 -2.46 13.71 -24.58
N ALA A 427 -3.48 14.57 -24.67
CA ALA A 427 -3.80 15.54 -23.63
C ALA A 427 -4.24 14.86 -22.33
N LEU A 428 -5.03 13.78 -22.39
CA LEU A 428 -5.44 13.00 -21.22
C LEU A 428 -4.25 12.31 -20.56
N VAL A 429 -3.35 11.70 -21.33
CA VAL A 429 -2.13 11.08 -20.80
C VAL A 429 -1.23 12.12 -20.15
N LYS A 430 -1.06 13.28 -20.78
CA LYS A 430 -0.32 14.40 -20.19
C LYS A 430 -0.96 14.85 -18.87
N ALA A 431 -2.28 15.00 -18.84
CA ALA A 431 -3.01 15.38 -17.63
C ALA A 431 -2.91 14.30 -16.54
N ALA A 432 -2.94 13.01 -16.92
CA ALA A 432 -2.67 11.91 -15.98
C ALA A 432 -1.28 12.03 -15.36
N GLY A 433 -0.26 12.41 -16.15
CA GLY A 433 1.07 12.73 -15.67
C GLY A 433 1.12 13.94 -14.72
N ASP A 434 0.32 14.98 -14.97
CA ASP A 434 0.27 16.20 -14.15
C ASP A 434 -0.50 15.98 -12.82
N LEU A 435 -1.58 15.20 -12.84
CA LEU A 435 -2.48 14.95 -11.71
C LEU A 435 -2.16 13.66 -10.93
N GLY A 436 -1.42 12.76 -11.58
CA GLY A 436 -1.10 11.45 -11.03
C GLY A 436 -0.27 11.54 -9.76
N THR A 437 -0.60 10.70 -8.80
CA THR A 437 0.19 10.50 -7.57
C THR A 437 0.14 9.03 -7.16
N THR A 438 1.12 8.60 -6.37
CA THR A 438 1.08 7.28 -5.75
C THR A 438 -0.09 7.15 -4.78
N ILE A 439 -0.65 5.93 -4.64
CA ILE A 439 -1.47 5.57 -3.49
C ILE A 439 -0.70 4.69 -2.50
N PHE A 440 0.63 4.72 -2.60
CA PHE A 440 1.57 4.12 -1.65
C PHE A 440 1.50 2.59 -1.58
N HIS A 441 1.39 1.91 -2.72
CA HIS A 441 1.30 0.46 -2.85
C HIS A 441 2.54 -0.20 -3.49
N PRO A 442 3.81 0.18 -3.14
CA PRO A 442 4.97 -0.43 -3.77
C PRO A 442 5.06 -1.92 -3.46
N VAL A 443 5.31 -2.72 -4.50
CA VAL A 443 5.49 -4.17 -4.41
C VAL A 443 6.55 -4.67 -5.39
N GLY A 444 6.97 -5.91 -5.26
CA GLY A 444 7.64 -6.67 -6.31
C GLY A 444 9.16 -6.63 -6.32
N THR A 445 9.80 -5.85 -5.48
CA THR A 445 11.25 -5.59 -5.48
C THR A 445 12.12 -6.74 -4.94
N CYS A 446 11.50 -7.78 -4.37
CA CYS A 446 12.12 -9.05 -4.00
C CYS A 446 11.19 -10.19 -4.44
N ARG A 447 10.70 -10.14 -5.69
CA ARG A 447 9.60 -10.99 -6.14
C ARG A 447 9.86 -12.48 -5.96
N MET A 448 8.82 -13.21 -5.61
CA MET A 448 8.89 -14.68 -5.61
C MET A 448 8.76 -15.24 -7.02
N GLY A 449 9.36 -16.40 -7.24
CA GLY A 449 9.32 -17.10 -8.50
C GLY A 449 10.32 -18.24 -8.59
N SER A 450 10.28 -18.94 -9.75
CA SER A 450 11.18 -20.04 -10.05
C SER A 450 12.25 -19.69 -11.10
N ASP A 451 12.10 -18.58 -11.80
CA ASP A 451 13.03 -18.10 -12.84
C ASP A 451 14.29 -17.46 -12.25
N ALA A 452 15.23 -17.10 -13.14
CA ALA A 452 16.55 -16.56 -12.75
C ALA A 452 16.49 -15.18 -12.06
N GLU A 453 15.45 -14.41 -12.33
CA GLU A 453 15.25 -13.07 -11.76
C GLU A 453 14.45 -13.11 -10.43
N ALA A 454 13.98 -14.28 -10.00
CA ALA A 454 13.27 -14.41 -8.73
C ALA A 454 14.23 -14.25 -7.54
N VAL A 455 13.84 -13.44 -6.56
CA VAL A 455 14.64 -13.19 -5.36
C VAL A 455 14.34 -14.22 -4.27
N VAL A 456 13.06 -14.58 -4.10
CA VAL A 456 12.67 -15.63 -3.16
C VAL A 456 11.94 -16.76 -3.89
N ASP A 457 11.94 -17.93 -3.28
CA ASP A 457 11.14 -19.08 -3.73
C ASP A 457 9.69 -19.00 -3.22
N ASP A 458 8.87 -20.00 -3.56
CA ASP A 458 7.46 -20.11 -3.14
C ASP A 458 7.28 -20.31 -1.61
N ARG A 459 8.37 -20.52 -0.87
CA ARG A 459 8.42 -20.54 0.60
C ARG A 459 9.08 -19.29 1.20
N LEU A 460 9.24 -18.24 0.41
CA LEU A 460 9.79 -16.94 0.79
C LEU A 460 11.27 -16.96 1.22
N ARG A 461 12.01 -18.01 0.91
CA ARG A 461 13.46 -18.13 1.18
C ARG A 461 14.26 -17.41 0.10
N VAL A 462 15.24 -16.62 0.49
CA VAL A 462 16.14 -15.96 -0.46
C VAL A 462 16.95 -17.04 -1.20
N ARG A 463 16.87 -17.01 -2.50
CA ARG A 463 17.47 -18.04 -3.37
C ARG A 463 18.99 -18.05 -3.22
N GLY A 464 19.57 -19.23 -3.02
CA GLY A 464 21.02 -19.45 -2.89
C GLY A 464 21.62 -19.05 -1.53
N ILE A 465 20.82 -18.63 -0.56
CA ILE A 465 21.26 -18.27 0.79
C ILE A 465 20.40 -19.02 1.84
N LYS A 466 21.00 -19.86 2.64
CA LYS A 466 20.31 -20.54 3.74
C LYS A 466 20.04 -19.58 4.91
N GLY A 467 18.92 -19.78 5.60
CA GLY A 467 18.58 -19.03 6.81
C GLY A 467 18.26 -17.54 6.56
N LEU A 468 17.78 -17.22 5.36
CA LEU A 468 17.32 -15.85 5.03
C LEU A 468 15.98 -15.92 4.29
N ARG A 469 15.00 -15.13 4.79
CA ARG A 469 13.71 -14.94 4.15
C ARG A 469 13.38 -13.46 3.96
N VAL A 470 12.49 -13.18 2.99
CA VAL A 470 11.80 -11.90 2.88
C VAL A 470 10.31 -12.17 3.02
N ILE A 471 9.66 -11.52 3.98
CA ILE A 471 8.23 -11.72 4.29
C ILE A 471 7.58 -10.33 4.38
N ASP A 472 7.33 -9.72 3.23
CA ASP A 472 6.63 -8.43 3.10
C ASP A 472 6.10 -8.25 1.66
N ALA A 473 5.57 -7.08 1.35
CA ALA A 473 4.98 -6.78 0.04
C ALA A 473 5.98 -6.87 -1.13
N SER A 474 7.29 -6.83 -0.89
CA SER A 474 8.30 -6.92 -1.95
C SER A 474 8.28 -8.26 -2.69
N ILE A 475 7.72 -9.30 -2.06
CA ILE A 475 7.70 -10.65 -2.66
C ILE A 475 6.63 -10.83 -3.75
N MET A 476 5.67 -9.93 -3.85
CA MET A 476 4.58 -10.04 -4.83
C MET A 476 5.13 -10.03 -6.25
N PRO A 477 4.92 -11.07 -7.07
CA PRO A 477 5.42 -11.08 -8.45
C PRO A 477 4.65 -10.08 -9.33
N ARG A 478 3.37 -9.89 -9.04
CA ARG A 478 2.48 -8.88 -9.61
C ARG A 478 1.66 -8.25 -8.50
N ILE A 479 1.44 -6.93 -8.61
CA ILE A 479 0.61 -6.17 -7.68
C ILE A 479 -0.83 -6.71 -7.65
N THR A 480 -1.45 -6.75 -6.48
CA THR A 480 -2.85 -7.16 -6.31
C THR A 480 -3.82 -6.05 -6.69
N SER A 481 -5.00 -6.40 -7.16
CA SER A 481 -6.04 -5.46 -7.62
C SER A 481 -6.75 -4.79 -6.43
N GLY A 482 -6.11 -3.79 -5.83
CA GLY A 482 -6.58 -3.02 -4.68
C GLY A 482 -5.45 -2.64 -3.71
N ASN A 483 -5.82 -2.18 -2.51
CA ASN A 483 -4.85 -1.82 -1.48
C ASN A 483 -4.02 -3.02 -1.03
N THR A 484 -2.72 -2.83 -0.84
CA THR A 484 -1.76 -3.93 -0.61
C THR A 484 -1.55 -4.31 0.86
N ASN A 485 -2.24 -3.67 1.80
CA ASN A 485 -2.04 -3.90 3.23
C ASN A 485 -2.56 -5.29 3.67
N ALA A 486 -3.80 -5.66 3.32
CA ALA A 486 -4.35 -6.97 3.67
C ALA A 486 -3.60 -8.14 2.97
N PRO A 487 -3.23 -8.03 1.67
CA PRO A 487 -2.32 -9.00 1.05
C PRO A 487 -0.99 -9.17 1.80
N THR A 488 -0.42 -8.09 2.34
CA THR A 488 0.82 -8.16 3.13
C THR A 488 0.61 -8.93 4.44
N TYR A 489 -0.53 -8.77 5.11
CA TYR A 489 -0.86 -9.58 6.29
C TYR A 489 -1.05 -11.05 5.95
N MET A 490 -1.69 -11.36 4.83
CA MET A 490 -1.83 -12.73 4.34
C MET A 490 -0.45 -13.36 4.06
N ILE A 491 0.46 -12.61 3.42
CA ILE A 491 1.86 -13.04 3.19
C ILE A 491 2.56 -13.32 4.54
N ALA A 492 2.36 -12.46 5.53
CA ALA A 492 2.95 -12.63 6.86
C ALA A 492 2.41 -13.88 7.58
N GLU A 493 1.10 -14.11 7.54
CA GLU A 493 0.45 -15.30 8.12
C GLU A 493 0.98 -16.59 7.48
N ARG A 494 1.07 -16.62 6.15
CA ARG A 494 1.61 -17.76 5.43
C ARG A 494 3.11 -17.94 5.66
N GLY A 495 3.87 -16.84 5.68
CA GLY A 495 5.30 -16.85 6.00
C GLY A 495 5.59 -17.37 7.38
N ALA A 496 4.76 -17.00 8.37
CA ALA A 496 4.88 -17.53 9.74
C ALA A 496 4.68 -19.05 9.78
N GLU A 497 3.72 -19.59 9.01
CA GLU A 497 3.51 -21.04 8.90
C GLU A 497 4.74 -21.74 8.31
N PHE A 498 5.36 -21.17 7.25
CA PHE A 498 6.60 -21.73 6.70
C PHE A 498 7.76 -21.74 7.70
N VAL A 499 7.89 -20.68 8.51
CA VAL A 499 8.90 -20.59 9.57
C VAL A 499 8.65 -21.66 10.62
N LEU A 500 7.40 -21.83 11.08
CA LEU A 500 7.03 -22.82 12.09
C LEU A 500 7.23 -24.26 11.60
N ALA A 501 6.91 -24.55 10.33
CA ALA A 501 7.09 -25.89 9.75
C ALA A 501 8.56 -26.33 9.64
N GLU A 502 9.51 -25.39 9.62
CA GLU A 502 10.95 -25.70 9.61
C GLU A 502 11.56 -25.78 11.02
N VAL A 503 10.75 -25.48 12.03
CA VAL A 503 11.12 -25.54 13.46
C VAL A 503 10.65 -26.84 14.11
N ALA A 504 9.57 -27.41 13.58
CA ALA A 504 9.03 -28.71 14.01
C ALA A 504 9.85 -29.87 13.44
#